data_50852b3c2d09da3d8b5f100f815b6369
#
_entry.id   50852b3c2d09da3d8b5f100f815b6369
#
_cell.length_a   1.000
_cell.length_b   1.000
_cell.length_c   1.000
_cell.angle_alpha   90.00
_cell.angle_beta   90.00
_cell.angle_gamma   90.00
#
_symmetry.space_group_name_H-M   'P 1'
#
loop_
_entity.id
_entity.type
_entity.pdbx_description
1 polymer ?
#
loop_
_entity_poly.entity_id
_entity_poly.type
_entity_poly.pdbx_seq_one_letter_code
_entity_poly.pdbx_strand_id
1 'polypeptide(L)'
;LDSAKVLCAQVNSPASRLIEKGVSRIGKPLADINTAIENAGRLEIYKLEKNVSVLATISGAAPMLGFLGTVIGMIIAIHQIANAGGQIDIKMLSDGLYTAMTTTVAGLIVGIIAYIQYNHLVVRTNKVVYEMEAHSVEFLDLLNEPV
;
A
#
# COMPACT_ATOMS: atom_id res chain seq x y z
N LEU A 1 -14.83 19.52 27.96
CA LEU A 1 -14.55 19.43 26.51
C LEU A 1 -13.06 19.68 26.23
N ASP A 2 -12.43 20.66 26.83
CA ASP A 2 -11.02 20.98 26.58
C ASP A 2 -10.07 19.87 27.07
N SER A 3 -10.37 19.24 28.21
CA SER A 3 -9.60 18.08 28.69
C SER A 3 -9.66 16.89 27.72
N ALA A 4 -10.82 16.65 27.09
CA ALA A 4 -10.96 15.60 26.11
C ALA A 4 -10.14 15.89 24.83
N LYS A 5 -10.10 17.14 24.37
CA LYS A 5 -9.26 17.54 23.21
C LYS A 5 -7.77 17.37 23.52
N VAL A 6 -7.33 17.77 24.72
CA VAL A 6 -5.94 17.60 25.14
C VAL A 6 -5.57 16.12 25.18
N LEU A 7 -6.45 15.25 25.68
CA LEU A 7 -6.22 13.82 25.71
C LEU A 7 -6.12 13.21 24.29
N CYS A 8 -7.03 13.60 23.38
CA CYS A 8 -6.99 13.16 22.00
C CYS A 8 -5.69 13.60 21.30
N ALA A 9 -5.22 14.82 21.56
CA ALA A 9 -3.96 15.32 21.00
C ALA A 9 -2.73 14.58 21.55
N GLN A 10 -2.75 14.18 22.83
CA GLN A 10 -1.66 13.39 23.42
C GLN A 10 -1.55 11.98 22.86
N VAL A 11 -2.67 11.30 22.65
CA VAL A 11 -2.69 9.93 22.09
C VAL A 11 -2.26 9.90 20.62
N ASN A 12 -2.59 10.94 19.85
CA ASN A 12 -2.21 11.15 18.43
C ASN A 12 -2.37 9.89 17.53
N SER A 13 -3.41 9.11 17.77
CA SER A 13 -3.78 7.98 16.90
C SER A 13 -4.78 8.42 15.81
N PRO A 14 -4.95 7.65 14.71
CA PRO A 14 -6.00 7.93 13.74
C PRO A 14 -7.39 8.03 14.38
N ALA A 15 -7.74 7.11 15.29
CA ALA A 15 -9.01 7.11 16.00
C ALA A 15 -9.16 8.38 16.88
N SER A 16 -8.11 8.78 17.62
CA SER A 16 -8.17 9.98 18.46
C SER A 16 -8.41 11.26 17.65
N ARG A 17 -7.86 11.35 16.43
CA ARG A 17 -8.11 12.50 15.55
C ARG A 17 -9.55 12.57 15.03
N LEU A 18 -10.20 11.41 14.83
CA LEU A 18 -11.63 11.35 14.48
C LEU A 18 -12.48 11.86 15.65
N ILE A 19 -12.23 11.32 16.84
CA ILE A 19 -12.93 11.71 18.08
C ILE A 19 -12.73 13.20 18.37
N GLU A 20 -11.52 13.74 18.20
CA GLU A 20 -11.25 15.17 18.35
C GLU A 20 -12.13 16.03 17.43
N LYS A 21 -12.34 15.59 16.16
CA LYS A 21 -13.25 16.26 15.23
C LYS A 21 -14.70 16.21 15.71
N GLY A 22 -15.15 15.07 16.22
CA GLY A 22 -16.46 14.92 16.85
C GLY A 22 -16.63 15.85 18.06
N VAL A 23 -15.69 15.82 19.01
CA VAL A 23 -15.68 16.67 20.20
C VAL A 23 -15.71 18.16 19.84
N SER A 24 -15.01 18.57 18.78
CA SER A 24 -15.02 19.97 18.33
C SER A 24 -16.37 20.45 17.76
N ARG A 25 -17.28 19.53 17.48
CA ARG A 25 -18.62 19.78 16.93
C ARG A 25 -19.76 19.56 17.93
N ILE A 26 -19.45 19.19 19.18
CA ILE A 26 -20.45 19.03 20.24
C ILE A 26 -21.25 20.33 20.38
N GLY A 27 -22.59 20.20 20.48
CA GLY A 27 -23.53 21.31 20.47
C GLY A 27 -24.18 21.57 19.10
N LYS A 28 -23.78 20.86 18.05
CA LYS A 28 -24.43 20.82 16.74
C LYS A 28 -25.33 19.60 16.62
N PRO A 29 -26.25 19.56 15.62
CA PRO A 29 -27.02 18.36 15.33
C PRO A 29 -26.14 17.12 15.18
N LEU A 30 -26.61 15.96 15.67
CA LEU A 30 -25.86 14.70 15.62
C LEU A 30 -25.42 14.31 14.20
N ALA A 31 -26.26 14.62 13.20
CA ALA A 31 -25.94 14.40 11.79
C ALA A 31 -24.70 15.18 11.33
N ASP A 32 -24.52 16.43 11.81
CA ASP A 32 -23.35 17.24 11.48
C ASP A 32 -22.08 16.72 12.15
N ILE A 33 -22.21 16.17 13.37
CA ILE A 33 -21.10 15.54 14.10
C ILE A 33 -20.67 14.27 13.36
N ASN A 34 -21.62 13.42 12.99
CA ASN A 34 -21.35 12.19 12.24
C ASN A 34 -20.64 12.50 10.90
N THR A 35 -21.17 13.43 10.14
CA THR A 35 -20.56 13.85 8.85
C THR A 35 -19.12 14.36 9.04
N ALA A 36 -18.84 15.08 10.13
CA ALA A 36 -17.50 15.59 10.39
C ALA A 36 -16.52 14.43 10.74
N ILE A 37 -16.96 13.45 11.49
CA ILE A 37 -16.18 12.23 11.82
C ILE A 37 -15.92 11.41 10.56
N GLU A 38 -16.94 11.14 9.75
CA GLU A 38 -16.80 10.39 8.50
C GLU A 38 -15.80 11.06 7.54
N ASN A 39 -15.88 12.38 7.36
CA ASN A 39 -14.95 13.11 6.52
C ASN A 39 -13.51 13.05 7.04
N ALA A 40 -13.33 13.15 8.36
CA ALA A 40 -12.01 12.97 8.98
C ALA A 40 -11.50 11.53 8.79
N GLY A 41 -12.38 10.54 8.94
CA GLY A 41 -12.07 9.11 8.72
C GLY A 41 -11.56 8.84 7.31
N ARG A 42 -12.27 9.33 6.30
CA ARG A 42 -11.85 9.20 4.89
C ARG A 42 -10.46 9.79 4.63
N LEU A 43 -10.13 10.91 5.24
CA LEU A 43 -8.79 11.52 5.11
C LEU A 43 -7.70 10.68 5.78
N GLU A 44 -7.97 10.10 6.95
CA GLU A 44 -7.02 9.24 7.64
C GLU A 44 -6.81 7.92 6.89
N ILE A 45 -7.88 7.30 6.37
CA ILE A 45 -7.80 6.10 5.51
C ILE A 45 -6.94 6.37 4.28
N TYR A 46 -7.18 7.48 3.58
CA TYR A 46 -6.36 7.87 2.43
C TYR A 46 -4.87 7.99 2.76
N LYS A 47 -4.54 8.57 3.93
CA LYS A 47 -3.13 8.68 4.37
C LYS A 47 -2.50 7.32 4.63
N LEU A 48 -3.25 6.37 5.20
CA LEU A 48 -2.78 5.01 5.46
C LEU A 48 -2.56 4.22 4.17
N GLU A 49 -3.46 4.35 3.19
CA GLU A 49 -3.43 3.58 1.95
C GLU A 49 -2.45 4.11 0.90
N LYS A 50 -2.13 5.41 0.94
CA LYS A 50 -1.31 6.09 -0.08
C LYS A 50 0.00 5.36 -0.40
N ASN A 51 0.73 4.92 0.62
CA ASN A 51 2.03 4.27 0.43
C ASN A 51 1.89 2.75 0.21
N VAL A 52 0.77 2.15 0.62
CA VAL A 52 0.48 0.73 0.42
C VAL A 52 0.25 0.43 -1.07
N SER A 53 -0.41 1.33 -1.78
CA SER A 53 -0.66 1.19 -3.23
C SER A 53 0.63 1.15 -4.06
N VAL A 54 1.69 1.84 -3.62
CA VAL A 54 3.01 1.78 -4.29
C VAL A 54 3.61 0.38 -4.20
N LEU A 55 3.50 -0.28 -3.04
CA LEU A 55 3.96 -1.66 -2.87
C LEU A 55 3.19 -2.64 -3.76
N ALA A 56 1.86 -2.43 -3.90
CA ALA A 56 1.06 -3.21 -4.84
C ALA A 56 1.60 -3.09 -6.28
N THR A 57 1.92 -1.87 -6.70
CA THR A 57 2.48 -1.61 -8.03
C THR A 57 3.84 -2.30 -8.21
N ILE A 58 4.73 -2.20 -7.22
CA ILE A 58 6.06 -2.83 -7.29
C ILE A 58 5.93 -4.36 -7.32
N SER A 59 5.02 -4.94 -6.53
CA SER A 59 4.83 -6.40 -6.50
C SER A 59 4.41 -6.98 -7.84
N GLY A 60 3.63 -6.24 -8.62
CA GLY A 60 3.23 -6.63 -9.98
C GLY A 60 4.26 -6.26 -11.05
N ALA A 61 4.82 -5.05 -10.98
CA ALA A 61 5.71 -4.54 -12.02
C ALA A 61 7.11 -5.19 -11.99
N ALA A 62 7.66 -5.50 -10.82
CA ALA A 62 9.01 -6.05 -10.71
C ALA A 62 9.19 -7.40 -11.44
N PRO A 63 8.30 -8.40 -11.30
CA PRO A 63 8.37 -9.63 -12.09
C PRO A 63 8.22 -9.39 -13.59
N MET A 64 7.37 -8.44 -14.01
CA MET A 64 7.20 -8.09 -15.42
C MET A 64 8.46 -7.49 -16.02
N LEU A 65 9.15 -6.62 -15.27
CA LEU A 65 10.46 -6.08 -15.68
C LEU A 65 11.53 -7.18 -15.76
N GLY A 66 11.49 -8.14 -14.83
CA GLY A 66 12.34 -9.32 -14.89
C GLY A 66 12.10 -10.14 -16.16
N PHE A 67 10.84 -10.40 -16.48
CA PHE A 67 10.46 -11.09 -17.72
C PHE A 67 10.87 -10.31 -18.97
N LEU A 68 10.68 -8.99 -18.98
CA LEU A 68 11.15 -8.13 -20.08
C LEU A 68 12.66 -8.29 -20.30
N GLY A 69 13.45 -8.43 -19.23
CA GLY A 69 14.89 -8.70 -19.32
C GLY A 69 15.21 -10.01 -20.03
N THR A 70 14.41 -11.08 -19.84
CA THR A 70 14.62 -12.34 -20.58
C THR A 70 14.37 -12.17 -22.06
N VAL A 71 13.31 -11.47 -22.45
CA VAL A 71 13.00 -11.23 -23.86
C VAL A 71 14.13 -10.42 -24.54
N ILE A 72 14.59 -9.35 -23.89
CA ILE A 72 15.69 -8.53 -24.40
C ILE A 72 16.99 -9.35 -24.50
N GLY A 73 17.33 -10.10 -23.47
CA GLY A 73 18.55 -10.95 -23.47
C GLY A 73 18.53 -12.00 -24.58
N MET A 74 17.38 -12.63 -24.82
CA MET A 74 17.20 -13.58 -25.93
C MET A 74 17.33 -12.90 -27.30
N ILE A 75 16.74 -11.73 -27.48
CA ILE A 75 16.86 -10.96 -28.75
C ILE A 75 18.32 -10.63 -29.03
N ILE A 76 19.07 -10.16 -28.03
CA ILE A 76 20.50 -9.84 -28.18
C ILE A 76 21.29 -11.10 -28.55
N ALA A 77 21.07 -12.23 -27.90
CA ALA A 77 21.76 -13.49 -28.19
C ALA A 77 21.50 -13.97 -29.61
N ILE A 78 20.24 -13.95 -30.06
CA ILE A 78 19.86 -14.35 -31.42
C ILE A 78 20.48 -13.41 -32.47
N HIS A 79 20.46 -12.10 -32.24
CA HIS A 79 21.05 -11.11 -33.11
C HIS A 79 22.58 -11.31 -33.29
N GLN A 80 23.29 -11.63 -32.21
CA GLN A 80 24.73 -11.92 -32.24
C GLN A 80 25.02 -13.19 -33.06
N ILE A 81 24.25 -14.25 -32.92
CA ILE A 81 24.38 -15.48 -33.69
C ILE A 81 24.15 -15.21 -35.18
N ALA A 82 23.13 -14.42 -35.52
CA ALA A 82 22.83 -14.06 -36.91
C ALA A 82 24.00 -13.30 -37.58
N ASN A 83 24.62 -12.36 -36.86
CA ASN A 83 25.75 -11.58 -37.36
C ASN A 83 27.07 -12.39 -37.45
N ALA A 84 27.20 -13.48 -36.72
CA ALA A 84 28.35 -14.39 -36.78
C ALA A 84 28.29 -15.38 -38.00
N GLY A 85 27.44 -15.12 -38.97
CA GLY A 85 27.33 -15.95 -40.18
C GLY A 85 26.64 -17.29 -39.97
N GLY A 86 25.81 -17.42 -38.90
CA GLY A 86 25.02 -18.62 -38.61
C GLY A 86 25.82 -19.74 -37.90
N GLN A 87 27.08 -19.54 -37.62
CA GLN A 87 27.81 -20.46 -36.73
C GLN A 87 27.38 -20.24 -35.31
N ILE A 88 26.77 -21.26 -34.70
CA ILE A 88 26.27 -21.20 -33.33
C ILE A 88 27.48 -21.34 -32.40
N ASP A 89 27.91 -20.21 -31.84
CA ASP A 89 28.83 -20.24 -30.71
C ASP A 89 28.00 -20.48 -29.43
N ILE A 90 28.16 -21.69 -28.89
CA ILE A 90 27.46 -22.13 -27.66
C ILE A 90 27.75 -21.18 -26.50
N LYS A 91 28.95 -20.58 -26.45
CA LYS A 91 29.30 -19.64 -25.38
C LYS A 91 28.49 -18.35 -25.45
N MET A 92 28.35 -17.74 -26.64
CA MET A 92 27.54 -16.54 -26.85
C MET A 92 26.05 -16.77 -26.51
N LEU A 93 25.52 -17.93 -26.90
CA LEU A 93 24.15 -18.30 -26.57
C LEU A 93 23.98 -18.46 -25.05
N SER A 94 24.93 -19.13 -24.40
CA SER A 94 24.88 -19.35 -22.95
C SER A 94 24.98 -18.05 -22.16
N ASP A 95 25.83 -17.11 -22.54
CA ASP A 95 25.97 -15.80 -21.90
C ASP A 95 24.70 -14.95 -22.00
N GLY A 96 24.05 -14.97 -23.17
CA GLY A 96 22.77 -14.31 -23.38
C GLY A 96 21.64 -14.91 -22.54
N LEU A 97 21.57 -16.24 -22.48
CA LEU A 97 20.59 -16.96 -21.66
C LEU A 97 20.81 -16.71 -20.17
N TYR A 98 22.07 -16.78 -19.71
CA TYR A 98 22.43 -16.51 -18.33
C TYR A 98 22.00 -15.11 -17.89
N THR A 99 22.31 -14.10 -18.70
CA THR A 99 21.92 -12.71 -18.42
C THR A 99 20.40 -12.58 -18.38
N ALA A 100 19.69 -13.18 -19.33
CA ALA A 100 18.25 -13.19 -19.38
C ALA A 100 17.63 -13.82 -18.11
N MET A 101 18.09 -15.00 -17.71
CA MET A 101 17.57 -15.69 -16.50
C MET A 101 17.86 -14.93 -15.22
N THR A 102 19.02 -14.30 -15.11
CA THR A 102 19.42 -13.53 -13.93
C THR A 102 18.48 -12.34 -13.69
N THR A 103 18.06 -11.65 -14.74
CA THR A 103 17.12 -10.52 -14.63
C THR A 103 15.73 -10.97 -14.12
N THR A 104 15.27 -12.14 -14.55
CA THR A 104 14.00 -12.71 -14.08
C THR A 104 14.07 -13.07 -12.59
N VAL A 105 15.16 -13.71 -12.16
CA VAL A 105 15.37 -14.03 -10.75
C VAL A 105 15.36 -12.77 -9.89
N ALA A 106 16.08 -11.72 -10.31
CA ALA A 106 16.10 -10.45 -9.60
C ALA A 106 14.70 -9.81 -9.51
N GLY A 107 13.95 -9.78 -10.62
CA GLY A 107 12.59 -9.26 -10.66
C GLY A 107 11.62 -10.03 -9.75
N LEU A 108 11.73 -11.35 -9.72
CA LEU A 108 10.93 -12.21 -8.85
C LEU A 108 11.25 -11.99 -7.36
N ILE A 109 12.51 -11.88 -6.98
CA ILE A 109 12.91 -11.64 -5.58
C ILE A 109 12.29 -10.32 -5.09
N VAL A 110 12.45 -9.24 -5.85
CA VAL A 110 11.87 -7.94 -5.49
C VAL A 110 10.34 -8.01 -5.44
N GLY A 111 9.72 -8.65 -6.42
CA GLY A 111 8.26 -8.80 -6.47
C GLY A 111 7.69 -9.57 -5.29
N ILE A 112 8.32 -10.67 -4.91
CA ILE A 112 7.89 -11.51 -3.76
C ILE A 112 8.01 -10.73 -2.44
N ILE A 113 9.13 -10.04 -2.22
CA ILE A 113 9.33 -9.23 -1.01
C ILE A 113 8.25 -8.12 -0.94
N ALA A 114 8.04 -7.39 -2.04
CA ALA A 114 7.03 -6.34 -2.10
C ALA A 114 5.62 -6.90 -1.87
N TYR A 115 5.29 -8.06 -2.42
CA TYR A 115 4.00 -8.74 -2.26
C TYR A 115 3.71 -9.13 -0.80
N ILE A 116 4.69 -9.71 -0.12
CA ILE A 116 4.55 -10.09 1.29
C ILE A 116 4.32 -8.84 2.16
N GLN A 117 5.11 -7.78 1.94
CA GLN A 117 4.98 -6.53 2.69
C GLN A 117 3.64 -5.84 2.39
N TYR A 118 3.20 -5.83 1.14
CA TYR A 118 1.89 -5.30 0.75
C TYR A 118 0.77 -5.97 1.51
N ASN A 119 0.69 -7.31 1.48
CA ASN A 119 -0.36 -8.05 2.18
C ASN A 119 -0.33 -7.80 3.70
N HIS A 120 0.86 -7.76 4.30
CA HIS A 120 1.00 -7.46 5.73
C HIS A 120 0.47 -6.07 6.08
N LEU A 121 0.80 -5.06 5.27
CA LEU A 121 0.34 -3.69 5.50
C LEU A 121 -1.17 -3.54 5.26
N VAL A 122 -1.73 -4.20 4.24
CA VAL A 122 -3.19 -4.19 3.99
C VAL A 122 -3.95 -4.72 5.22
N VAL A 123 -3.52 -5.85 5.77
CA VAL A 123 -4.17 -6.41 6.97
C VAL A 123 -4.09 -5.46 8.16
N ARG A 124 -2.95 -4.82 8.37
CA ARG A 124 -2.78 -3.83 9.45
C ARG A 124 -3.63 -2.58 9.22
N THR A 125 -3.67 -2.08 8.00
CA THR A 125 -4.49 -0.91 7.64
C THR A 125 -5.97 -1.21 7.89
N ASN A 126 -6.47 -2.35 7.42
CA ASN A 126 -7.86 -2.76 7.64
C ASN A 126 -8.21 -2.88 9.12
N LYS A 127 -7.28 -3.38 9.95
CA LYS A 127 -7.48 -3.43 11.40
C LYS A 127 -7.64 -2.02 11.99
N VAL A 128 -6.78 -1.08 11.61
CA VAL A 128 -6.86 0.31 12.09
C VAL A 128 -8.16 0.98 11.63
N VAL A 129 -8.59 0.73 10.38
CA VAL A 129 -9.87 1.25 9.86
C VAL A 129 -11.04 0.73 10.69
N TYR A 130 -11.06 -0.57 10.97
CA TYR A 130 -12.10 -1.17 11.82
C TYR A 130 -12.14 -0.56 13.23
N GLU A 131 -10.96 -0.38 13.87
CA GLU A 131 -10.86 0.27 15.18
C GLU A 131 -11.36 1.73 15.13
N MET A 132 -11.08 2.47 14.05
CA MET A 132 -11.58 3.83 13.86
C MET A 132 -13.11 3.86 13.75
N GLU A 133 -13.69 2.95 12.97
CA GLU A 133 -15.14 2.84 12.81
C GLU A 133 -15.82 2.48 14.14
N ALA A 134 -15.29 1.47 14.85
CA ALA A 134 -15.82 1.04 16.14
C ALA A 134 -15.85 2.17 17.17
N HIS A 135 -14.74 2.90 17.33
CA HIS A 135 -14.69 4.03 18.25
C HIS A 135 -15.55 5.21 17.82
N SER A 136 -15.77 5.39 16.50
CA SER A 136 -16.68 6.43 15.99
C SER A 136 -18.12 6.13 16.35
N VAL A 137 -18.55 4.87 16.21
CA VAL A 137 -19.91 4.43 16.61
C VAL A 137 -20.08 4.58 18.13
N GLU A 138 -19.16 4.07 18.93
CA GLU A 138 -19.18 4.19 20.38
C GLU A 138 -19.30 5.64 20.85
N PHE A 139 -18.55 6.54 20.21
CA PHE A 139 -18.61 7.97 20.53
C PHE A 139 -19.97 8.59 20.18
N LEU A 140 -20.57 8.21 19.04
CA LEU A 140 -21.89 8.70 18.66
C LEU A 140 -22.99 8.16 19.57
N ASP A 141 -22.89 6.91 20.01
CA ASP A 141 -23.83 6.29 20.94
C ASP A 141 -23.80 7.02 22.30
N LEU A 142 -22.60 7.33 22.82
CA LEU A 142 -22.44 8.15 24.04
C LEU A 142 -23.10 9.52 23.93
N LEU A 143 -23.10 10.14 22.74
CA LEU A 143 -23.76 11.43 22.54
C LEU A 143 -25.28 11.34 22.40
N ASN A 144 -25.80 10.16 22.06
CA ASN A 144 -27.22 9.91 21.84
C ASN A 144 -27.90 9.37 23.11
N GLU A 145 -27.16 8.99 24.16
CA GLU A 145 -27.74 8.58 25.44
C GLU A 145 -28.51 9.75 26.08
N PRO A 146 -29.81 9.56 26.40
CA PRO A 146 -30.56 10.59 27.11
C PRO A 146 -30.01 10.76 28.51
N VAL A 147 -29.68 11.99 28.87
CA VAL A 147 -29.27 12.41 30.23
C VAL A 147 -30.48 12.42 31.14
#